data_2a07d90e6721faa21f79b6158cd7450b
#
_entry.id   2a07d90e6721faa21f79b6158cd7450b
#
_cell.length_a   1.000
_cell.length_b   1.000
_cell.length_c   1.000
_cell.angle_alpha   90.00
_cell.angle_beta   90.00
_cell.angle_gamma   90.00
#
_symmetry.space_group_name_H-M   'P 1'
#
loop_
_entity.id
_entity.type
_entity.pdbx_description
1 polymer ?
#
loop_
_entity_poly.entity_id
_entity_poly.type
_entity_poly.pdbx_seq_one_letter_code
_entity_poly.pdbx_strand_id
1 'polypeptide(L)'
;MLFRSRFASQRGFILKKHYTTGNNTPGSLYGMLTGLAPFYFEPLRGNQFKNMTLEVMKKAGYRQSIYYNSPKQYEYIYRDIIAGTEGFFVRAPGTKFDDYGPRERILVDRYISELKNYKGGPRFDYYLMNVTHFNYYYPEEFRRYKPDYTKNFTIISGPQEKFRKDRVELKNRYMNSVLYCDHLLNDILKALENTGRLRNTIVVITGDHGEEFWEHGSFGHTWGLNNIQVQPAAMIFYPGIKSSSIKYRYTSHQDFFPTVFDLIGISADWRKFTTGKSLIDYDPDLDFAISSLGILCSFKRNGYAIMGDGYKILFRNNMDLNTSPYAIYDDNDMQVDNIDTYRAVRLLMKAADSKRLSPFR
;
A
#
# COMPACT_ATOMS: atom_id res chain seq x y z
N MET A 1 -14.61 4.57 -16.04
CA MET A 1 -14.24 3.55 -15.01
C MET A 1 -12.91 2.99 -15.43
N LEU A 2 -11.90 3.02 -14.56
CA LEU A 2 -10.59 2.45 -14.84
C LEU A 2 -10.71 0.91 -15.00
N PHE A 3 -9.82 0.30 -15.81
CA PHE A 3 -9.84 -1.14 -16.07
C PHE A 3 -9.79 -1.98 -14.78
N ARG A 4 -8.90 -1.61 -13.83
CA ARG A 4 -8.78 -2.29 -12.53
C ARG A 4 -10.10 -2.36 -11.76
N SER A 5 -10.87 -1.27 -11.74
CA SER A 5 -12.17 -1.26 -11.06
C SER A 5 -13.20 -2.16 -11.77
N ARG A 6 -13.17 -2.19 -13.12
CA ARG A 6 -14.01 -3.09 -13.92
C ARG A 6 -13.63 -4.55 -13.71
N PHE A 7 -12.33 -4.86 -13.71
CA PHE A 7 -11.83 -6.21 -13.44
C PHE A 7 -12.27 -6.70 -12.05
N ALA A 8 -12.05 -5.89 -11.00
CA ALA A 8 -12.43 -6.24 -9.64
C ALA A 8 -13.95 -6.40 -9.47
N SER A 9 -14.76 -5.52 -10.07
CA SER A 9 -16.23 -5.62 -9.99
C SER A 9 -16.80 -6.87 -10.65
N GLN A 10 -16.10 -7.44 -11.61
CA GLN A 10 -16.52 -8.64 -12.32
C GLN A 10 -15.94 -9.94 -11.76
N ARG A 11 -14.76 -9.90 -11.16
CA ARG A 11 -13.95 -11.09 -10.83
C ARG A 11 -13.33 -11.08 -9.44
N GLY A 12 -13.53 -10.03 -8.66
CA GLY A 12 -12.98 -9.87 -7.32
C GLY A 12 -13.84 -8.96 -6.48
N PHE A 13 -13.27 -8.36 -5.46
CA PHE A 13 -13.94 -7.37 -4.63
C PHE A 13 -13.03 -6.18 -4.33
N ILE A 14 -13.67 -5.04 -4.13
CA ILE A 14 -13.04 -3.77 -3.78
C ILE A 14 -13.16 -3.60 -2.26
N LEU A 15 -12.04 -3.35 -1.60
CA LEU A 15 -12.00 -3.01 -0.18
C LEU A 15 -12.37 -1.53 -0.02
N LYS A 16 -13.55 -1.25 0.53
CA LYS A 16 -14.10 0.11 0.54
C LYS A 16 -13.35 1.07 1.46
N LYS A 17 -12.95 0.60 2.65
CA LYS A 17 -12.18 1.34 3.65
C LYS A 17 -10.89 0.60 3.93
N HIS A 18 -10.01 0.65 2.94
CA HIS A 18 -8.67 0.10 3.02
C HIS A 18 -7.67 1.21 3.32
N TYR A 19 -6.82 0.98 4.31
CA TYR A 19 -5.84 1.97 4.77
C TYR A 19 -4.42 1.45 4.58
N THR A 20 -3.54 2.35 4.15
CA THR A 20 -2.11 2.08 4.16
C THR A 20 -1.58 2.03 5.60
N THR A 21 -0.52 1.26 5.83
CA THR A 21 0.20 1.26 7.13
C THR A 21 1.08 2.49 7.30
N GLY A 22 1.37 3.22 6.23
CA GLY A 22 2.10 4.49 6.28
C GLY A 22 1.77 5.37 5.08
N ASN A 23 1.85 6.68 5.25
CA ASN A 23 1.60 7.65 4.18
C ASN A 23 2.84 7.91 3.30
N ASN A 24 3.73 6.93 3.21
CA ASN A 24 4.89 6.91 2.33
C ASN A 24 5.25 5.47 1.94
N THR A 25 6.02 5.31 0.87
CA THR A 25 6.38 4.00 0.34
C THR A 25 7.04 3.08 1.37
N PRO A 26 8.03 3.49 2.19
CA PRO A 26 8.62 2.59 3.19
C PRO A 26 7.62 2.07 4.23
N GLY A 27 6.79 2.94 4.79
CA GLY A 27 5.80 2.56 5.79
C GLY A 27 4.71 1.64 5.25
N SER A 28 4.32 1.88 4.00
CA SER A 28 3.34 1.06 3.29
C SER A 28 3.87 -0.32 2.94
N LEU A 29 5.06 -0.38 2.34
CA LEU A 29 5.75 -1.62 1.99
C LEU A 29 6.03 -2.48 3.22
N TYR A 30 6.41 -1.84 4.33
CA TYR A 30 6.62 -2.55 5.59
C TYR A 30 5.39 -3.35 5.97
N GLY A 31 4.22 -2.71 6.08
CA GLY A 31 2.99 -3.43 6.41
C GLY A 31 2.58 -4.47 5.37
N MET A 32 2.68 -4.13 4.07
CA MET A 32 2.34 -5.06 2.99
C MET A 32 3.19 -6.32 3.00
N LEU A 33 4.51 -6.20 3.20
CA LEU A 33 5.45 -7.31 3.03
C LEU A 33 5.79 -8.04 4.33
N THR A 34 5.50 -7.46 5.49
CA THR A 34 5.76 -8.10 6.79
C THR A 34 4.48 -8.52 7.52
N GLY A 35 3.34 -7.94 7.17
CA GLY A 35 2.10 -8.09 7.93
C GLY A 35 2.14 -7.42 9.31
N LEU A 36 3.10 -6.52 9.57
CA LEU A 36 3.26 -5.86 10.86
C LEU A 36 2.72 -4.43 10.85
N ALA A 37 2.23 -4.00 12.01
CA ALA A 37 1.85 -2.62 12.23
C ALA A 37 3.06 -1.67 12.18
N PRO A 38 2.86 -0.42 11.75
CA PRO A 38 3.97 0.48 11.40
C PRO A 38 4.89 0.84 12.55
N PHE A 39 4.42 0.84 13.79
CA PHE A 39 5.24 1.18 14.96
C PHE A 39 6.29 0.10 15.33
N TYR A 40 6.23 -1.08 14.72
CA TYR A 40 7.28 -2.10 14.87
C TYR A 40 8.47 -1.87 13.95
N PHE A 41 8.38 -0.96 13.00
CA PHE A 41 9.46 -0.72 12.04
C PHE A 41 10.76 -0.29 12.72
N GLU A 42 10.75 0.80 13.50
CA GLU A 42 11.96 1.32 14.15
C GLU A 42 12.57 0.34 15.18
N PRO A 43 11.78 -0.30 16.07
CA PRO A 43 12.34 -1.30 17.00
C PRO A 43 12.98 -2.51 16.32
N LEU A 44 12.49 -2.90 15.14
CA LEU A 44 13.00 -4.06 14.41
C LEU A 44 14.12 -3.72 13.43
N ARG A 45 14.23 -2.45 13.03
CA ARG A 45 15.23 -1.98 12.09
C ARG A 45 16.63 -2.18 12.64
N GLY A 46 17.51 -2.79 11.83
CA GLY A 46 18.91 -3.01 12.22
C GLY A 46 19.16 -4.13 13.21
N ASN A 47 18.13 -4.77 13.78
CA ASN A 47 18.24 -5.86 14.73
C ASN A 47 18.24 -7.25 14.08
N GLN A 48 18.89 -7.42 12.93
CA GLN A 48 18.87 -8.65 12.14
C GLN A 48 17.43 -9.13 11.86
N PHE A 49 16.52 -8.20 11.68
CA PHE A 49 15.13 -8.49 11.38
C PHE A 49 15.04 -9.38 10.13
N LYS A 50 14.34 -10.50 10.29
CA LYS A 50 14.04 -11.40 9.21
C LYS A 50 12.58 -11.29 8.85
N ASN A 51 12.29 -11.04 7.59
CA ASN A 51 10.90 -10.98 7.13
C ASN A 51 10.27 -12.38 7.15
N MET A 52 9.51 -12.66 8.21
CA MET A 52 8.94 -13.98 8.45
C MET A 52 7.87 -14.36 7.42
N THR A 53 7.11 -13.41 6.88
CA THR A 53 6.10 -13.69 5.86
C THR A 53 6.75 -14.22 4.58
N LEU A 54 7.84 -13.60 4.13
CA LEU A 54 8.60 -14.03 2.96
C LEU A 54 9.34 -15.35 3.22
N GLU A 55 9.86 -15.57 4.44
CA GLU A 55 10.47 -16.85 4.82
C GLU A 55 9.46 -18.02 4.80
N VAL A 56 8.25 -17.78 5.30
CA VAL A 56 7.18 -18.79 5.27
C VAL A 56 6.81 -19.12 3.84
N MET A 57 6.65 -18.11 2.97
CA MET A 57 6.40 -18.33 1.54
C MET A 57 7.53 -19.14 0.88
N LYS A 58 8.78 -18.82 1.19
CA LYS A 58 9.95 -19.56 0.68
C LYS A 58 9.94 -21.02 1.13
N LYS A 59 9.69 -21.27 2.42
CA LYS A 59 9.58 -22.64 2.97
C LYS A 59 8.40 -23.42 2.38
N ALA A 60 7.33 -22.73 2.00
CA ALA A 60 6.19 -23.31 1.28
C ALA A 60 6.47 -23.55 -0.22
N GLY A 61 7.72 -23.35 -0.68
CA GLY A 61 8.16 -23.65 -2.04
C GLY A 61 7.88 -22.53 -3.05
N TYR A 62 7.47 -21.34 -2.61
CA TYR A 62 7.23 -20.21 -3.51
C TYR A 62 8.54 -19.57 -3.94
N ARG A 63 8.77 -19.52 -5.26
CA ARG A 63 9.78 -18.62 -5.83
C ARG A 63 9.30 -17.19 -5.65
N GLN A 64 10.18 -16.31 -5.18
CA GLN A 64 9.85 -14.91 -4.91
C GLN A 64 10.54 -13.99 -5.91
N SER A 65 9.84 -12.94 -6.35
CA SER A 65 10.42 -11.89 -7.19
C SER A 65 9.82 -10.54 -6.83
N ILE A 66 10.66 -9.53 -6.75
CA ILE A 66 10.27 -8.15 -6.48
C ILE A 66 10.67 -7.30 -7.68
N TYR A 67 9.66 -6.81 -8.40
CA TYR A 67 9.80 -5.95 -9.57
C TYR A 67 9.64 -4.51 -9.13
N TYR A 68 10.65 -3.70 -9.35
CA TYR A 68 10.59 -2.29 -9.02
C TYR A 68 11.49 -1.46 -9.94
N ASN A 69 11.11 -0.22 -10.13
CA ASN A 69 11.73 0.71 -11.05
C ASN A 69 12.35 1.93 -10.34
N SER A 70 12.72 1.79 -9.06
CA SER A 70 13.39 2.87 -8.31
C SER A 70 14.89 2.90 -8.58
N PRO A 71 15.56 4.05 -8.51
CA PRO A 71 17.01 4.15 -8.58
C PRO A 71 17.70 3.34 -7.50
N LYS A 72 18.90 2.81 -7.81
CA LYS A 72 19.67 1.94 -6.89
C LYS A 72 19.93 2.58 -5.52
N GLN A 73 20.08 3.89 -5.47
CA GLN A 73 20.31 4.65 -4.24
C GLN A 73 19.18 4.53 -3.20
N TYR A 74 17.97 4.12 -3.61
CA TYR A 74 16.84 3.90 -2.69
C TYR A 74 16.70 2.44 -2.26
N GLU A 75 17.58 1.54 -2.69
CA GLU A 75 17.55 0.13 -2.35
C GLU A 75 17.67 -0.16 -0.85
N TYR A 76 18.37 0.73 -0.13
CA TYR A 76 18.51 0.59 1.33
C TYR A 76 17.15 0.62 2.04
N ILE A 77 16.16 1.36 1.51
CA ILE A 77 14.80 1.42 2.04
C ILE A 77 14.13 0.05 1.99
N TYR A 78 14.36 -0.68 0.89
CA TYR A 78 13.77 -2.00 0.71
C TYR A 78 14.53 -3.08 1.47
N ARG A 79 15.85 -2.97 1.63
CA ARG A 79 16.67 -3.97 2.32
C ARG A 79 16.19 -4.25 3.74
N ASP A 80 15.86 -3.20 4.49
CA ASP A 80 15.37 -3.35 5.86
C ASP A 80 13.99 -4.03 5.93
N ILE A 81 13.17 -3.89 4.88
CA ILE A 81 11.81 -4.45 4.82
C ILE A 81 11.82 -5.90 4.35
N ILE A 82 12.74 -6.24 3.43
CA ILE A 82 12.82 -7.55 2.78
C ILE A 82 14.10 -8.30 3.17
N ALA A 83 14.64 -8.01 4.33
CA ALA A 83 15.84 -8.66 4.83
C ALA A 83 15.76 -10.20 4.75
N GLY A 84 16.79 -10.82 4.22
CA GLY A 84 16.84 -12.27 3.97
C GLY A 84 16.30 -12.70 2.59
N THR A 85 15.86 -11.78 1.74
CA THR A 85 15.35 -12.06 0.38
C THR A 85 16.32 -11.59 -0.71
N GLU A 86 17.62 -11.55 -0.42
CA GLU A 86 18.66 -11.16 -1.36
C GLU A 86 18.62 -12.02 -2.62
N GLY A 87 18.66 -11.39 -3.79
CA GLY A 87 18.63 -12.07 -5.09
C GLY A 87 17.28 -12.06 -5.84
N PHE A 88 16.22 -11.54 -5.25
CA PHE A 88 14.87 -11.52 -5.87
C PHE A 88 14.50 -10.23 -6.60
N PHE A 89 15.41 -9.25 -6.63
CA PHE A 89 15.13 -7.96 -7.26
C PHE A 89 15.26 -8.00 -8.78
N VAL A 90 14.20 -7.61 -9.45
CA VAL A 90 14.18 -7.44 -10.91
C VAL A 90 13.98 -5.95 -11.21
N ARG A 91 14.95 -5.35 -11.90
CA ARG A 91 14.90 -3.94 -12.31
C ARG A 91 14.92 -3.79 -13.83
N ALA A 92 14.31 -2.70 -14.29
CA ALA A 92 14.57 -2.22 -15.63
C ALA A 92 15.98 -1.58 -15.72
N PRO A 93 16.66 -1.66 -16.86
CA PRO A 93 17.94 -0.97 -17.08
C PRO A 93 17.76 0.55 -17.01
N GLY A 94 18.77 1.26 -16.53
CA GLY A 94 18.80 2.72 -16.40
C GLY A 94 19.01 3.19 -14.96
N THR A 95 19.50 4.41 -14.80
CA THR A 95 19.97 4.90 -13.49
C THR A 95 19.46 6.28 -13.10
N LYS A 96 18.79 7.01 -14.00
CA LYS A 96 18.32 8.38 -13.72
C LYS A 96 16.95 8.37 -13.08
N PHE A 97 16.73 9.26 -12.12
CA PHE A 97 15.48 9.44 -11.41
C PHE A 97 14.32 9.81 -12.35
N ASP A 98 14.60 10.57 -13.41
CA ASP A 98 13.59 11.09 -14.34
C ASP A 98 13.10 10.08 -15.38
N ASP A 99 13.70 8.89 -15.46
CA ASP A 99 13.40 7.87 -16.48
C ASP A 99 12.39 6.81 -16.01
N TYR A 100 11.62 7.05 -14.97
CA TYR A 100 10.67 6.05 -14.44
C TYR A 100 9.68 5.53 -15.47
N GLY A 101 9.11 6.42 -16.25
CA GLY A 101 8.03 6.10 -17.13
C GLY A 101 8.40 5.14 -18.27
N PRO A 102 9.39 5.46 -19.13
CA PRO A 102 9.82 4.57 -20.18
C PRO A 102 10.34 3.23 -19.66
N ARG A 103 11.05 3.24 -18.53
CA ARG A 103 11.55 2.01 -17.89
C ARG A 103 10.46 1.12 -17.34
N GLU A 104 9.32 1.70 -16.93
CA GLU A 104 8.18 0.92 -16.45
C GLU A 104 7.64 -0.01 -17.54
N ARG A 105 7.51 0.46 -18.78
CA ARG A 105 7.08 -0.37 -19.90
C ARG A 105 8.04 -1.54 -20.12
N ILE A 106 9.34 -1.28 -20.10
CA ILE A 106 10.36 -2.33 -20.26
C ILE A 106 10.23 -3.39 -19.15
N LEU A 107 9.99 -2.97 -17.91
CA LEU A 107 9.85 -3.88 -16.77
C LEU A 107 8.56 -4.72 -16.87
N VAL A 108 7.46 -4.11 -17.32
CA VAL A 108 6.19 -4.81 -17.56
C VAL A 108 6.35 -5.84 -18.68
N ASP A 109 6.99 -5.48 -19.80
CA ASP A 109 7.22 -6.39 -20.92
C ASP A 109 8.10 -7.58 -20.51
N ARG A 110 9.13 -7.33 -19.70
CA ARG A 110 9.97 -8.36 -19.11
C ARG A 110 9.13 -9.30 -18.22
N TYR A 111 8.32 -8.75 -17.32
CA TYR A 111 7.46 -9.55 -16.45
C TYR A 111 6.48 -10.41 -17.24
N ILE A 112 5.85 -9.86 -18.26
CA ILE A 112 4.94 -10.59 -19.16
C ILE A 112 5.68 -11.72 -19.89
N SER A 113 6.89 -11.46 -20.38
CA SER A 113 7.73 -12.48 -21.01
C SER A 113 8.08 -13.61 -20.05
N GLU A 114 8.47 -13.26 -18.80
CA GLU A 114 8.75 -14.25 -17.76
C GLU A 114 7.49 -15.07 -17.41
N LEU A 115 6.31 -14.45 -17.31
CA LEU A 115 5.05 -15.18 -17.09
C LEU A 115 4.75 -16.20 -18.18
N LYS A 116 4.95 -15.83 -19.45
CA LYS A 116 4.70 -16.71 -20.61
C LYS A 116 5.63 -17.92 -20.62
N ASN A 117 6.89 -17.73 -20.25
CA ASN A 117 7.93 -18.75 -20.33
C ASN A 117 8.12 -19.55 -19.04
N TYR A 118 7.47 -19.17 -17.94
CA TYR A 118 7.63 -19.82 -16.65
C TYR A 118 7.00 -21.21 -16.62
N LYS A 119 7.80 -22.22 -16.32
CA LYS A 119 7.38 -23.63 -16.20
C LYS A 119 7.63 -24.22 -14.79
N GLY A 120 8.00 -23.37 -13.84
CA GLY A 120 8.30 -23.80 -12.47
C GLY A 120 7.07 -23.96 -11.58
N GLY A 121 7.33 -24.18 -10.28
CA GLY A 121 6.34 -24.30 -9.20
C GLY A 121 5.63 -22.97 -8.85
N PRO A 122 5.08 -22.88 -7.64
CA PRO A 122 4.37 -21.67 -7.22
C PRO A 122 5.31 -20.47 -7.14
N ARG A 123 4.77 -19.27 -7.37
CA ARG A 123 5.54 -18.02 -7.29
C ARG A 123 4.77 -16.94 -6.55
N PHE A 124 5.51 -16.12 -5.83
CA PHE A 124 5.07 -14.87 -5.25
C PHE A 124 5.78 -13.72 -5.96
N ASP A 125 5.03 -12.85 -6.62
CA ASP A 125 5.56 -11.69 -7.30
C ASP A 125 4.99 -10.42 -6.67
N TYR A 126 5.86 -9.56 -6.21
CA TYR A 126 5.52 -8.19 -5.82
C TYR A 126 5.97 -7.23 -6.91
N TYR A 127 5.06 -6.38 -7.38
CA TYR A 127 5.35 -5.41 -8.43
C TYR A 127 5.00 -4.00 -7.94
N LEU A 128 6.02 -3.13 -7.81
CA LEU A 128 5.86 -1.72 -7.49
C LEU A 128 5.94 -0.87 -8.76
N MET A 129 4.79 -0.32 -9.19
CA MET A 129 4.69 0.59 -10.34
C MET A 129 4.94 2.04 -9.90
N ASN A 130 5.89 2.72 -10.54
CA ASN A 130 6.30 4.08 -10.17
C ASN A 130 5.80 5.18 -11.12
N VAL A 131 5.02 4.86 -12.14
CA VAL A 131 4.56 5.88 -13.11
C VAL A 131 3.65 6.95 -12.51
N THR A 132 2.98 6.61 -11.40
CA THR A 132 2.14 7.55 -10.64
C THR A 132 2.90 8.35 -9.59
N HIS A 133 4.21 8.09 -9.41
CA HIS A 133 5.10 8.92 -8.61
C HIS A 133 5.42 10.23 -9.36
N PHE A 134 5.75 11.32 -8.66
CA PHE A 134 6.18 12.55 -9.36
C PHE A 134 7.46 12.22 -10.20
N ASN A 135 7.59 12.64 -11.43
CA ASN A 135 6.84 13.62 -12.25
C ASN A 135 5.54 13.12 -12.92
N TYR A 136 4.86 12.07 -12.46
CA TYR A 136 3.60 11.58 -13.01
C TYR A 136 3.69 11.34 -14.51
N TYR A 137 4.46 10.33 -14.90
CA TYR A 137 4.76 10.06 -16.30
C TYR A 137 3.62 9.36 -17.03
N TYR A 138 3.40 9.74 -18.26
CA TYR A 138 2.54 9.06 -19.22
C TYR A 138 2.96 9.39 -20.67
N PRO A 139 2.81 8.46 -21.63
CA PRO A 139 2.94 8.72 -23.08
C PRO A 139 1.81 9.63 -23.60
N GLU A 140 2.03 10.36 -24.69
CA GLU A 140 1.08 11.36 -25.23
C GLU A 140 -0.30 10.78 -25.51
N GLU A 141 -0.41 9.53 -25.96
CA GLU A 141 -1.68 8.84 -26.20
C GLU A 141 -2.55 8.69 -24.93
N PHE A 142 -1.97 8.84 -23.73
CA PHE A 142 -2.70 8.83 -22.44
C PHE A 142 -3.07 10.22 -21.94
N ARG A 143 -2.78 11.28 -22.69
CA ARG A 143 -3.08 12.67 -22.33
C ARG A 143 -4.57 12.99 -22.52
N ARG A 144 -5.39 12.60 -21.57
CA ARG A 144 -6.87 12.79 -21.59
C ARG A 144 -7.33 13.96 -20.75
N TYR A 145 -6.71 14.20 -19.59
CA TYR A 145 -7.04 15.30 -18.69
C TYR A 145 -6.21 16.53 -19.05
N LYS A 146 -6.90 17.63 -19.44
CA LYS A 146 -6.30 18.90 -19.89
C LYS A 146 -7.01 20.07 -19.23
N PRO A 147 -6.32 21.23 -19.01
CA PRO A 147 -4.89 21.42 -19.18
C PRO A 147 -4.11 20.58 -18.18
N ASP A 148 -2.89 20.16 -18.53
CA ASP A 148 -2.01 19.42 -17.66
C ASP A 148 -0.62 20.09 -17.58
N TYR A 149 0.08 19.84 -16.46
CA TYR A 149 1.38 20.44 -16.21
C TYR A 149 2.46 19.77 -17.06
N THR A 150 3.06 20.51 -18.00
CA THR A 150 3.99 19.96 -18.99
C THR A 150 5.48 20.11 -18.61
N LYS A 151 5.78 20.92 -17.57
CA LYS A 151 7.17 21.15 -17.14
C LYS A 151 7.64 20.04 -16.20
N ASN A 152 8.94 19.79 -16.17
CA ASN A 152 9.53 18.95 -15.13
C ASN A 152 9.50 19.68 -13.80
N PHE A 153 9.24 18.92 -12.72
CA PHE A 153 9.21 19.45 -11.36
C PHE A 153 9.77 18.42 -10.37
N THR A 154 10.23 18.90 -9.25
CA THR A 154 10.61 18.07 -8.10
C THR A 154 9.98 18.63 -6.84
N ILE A 155 9.47 17.75 -5.99
CA ILE A 155 8.86 18.09 -4.70
C ILE A 155 9.91 18.10 -3.59
N ILE A 156 11.06 17.45 -3.81
CA ILE A 156 12.05 17.16 -2.76
C ILE A 156 12.79 18.42 -2.29
N SER A 157 12.94 19.44 -3.14
CA SER A 157 13.83 20.56 -2.87
C SER A 157 13.17 21.92 -3.07
N GLY A 158 12.14 22.24 -2.29
CA GLY A 158 11.61 23.61 -2.33
C GLY A 158 10.21 23.77 -1.77
N PRO A 159 9.76 25.00 -1.53
CA PRO A 159 8.45 25.24 -1.00
C PRO A 159 7.37 24.77 -1.99
N GLN A 160 6.56 23.81 -1.57
CA GLN A 160 5.48 23.24 -2.37
C GLN A 160 4.46 24.31 -2.81
N GLU A 161 4.34 25.36 -2.01
CA GLU A 161 3.42 26.47 -2.24
C GLU A 161 3.59 27.15 -3.61
N LYS A 162 4.81 27.14 -4.17
CA LYS A 162 5.08 27.66 -5.53
C LYS A 162 4.27 26.96 -6.63
N PHE A 163 3.86 25.71 -6.40
CA PHE A 163 3.06 24.92 -7.35
C PHE A 163 1.56 25.01 -7.12
N ARG A 164 1.09 25.65 -6.04
CA ARG A 164 -0.32 25.67 -5.67
C ARG A 164 -1.22 26.30 -6.73
N LYS A 165 -0.72 27.32 -7.44
CA LYS A 165 -1.44 27.94 -8.55
C LYS A 165 -1.70 26.97 -9.71
N ASP A 166 -0.80 25.99 -9.91
CA ASP A 166 -0.85 25.01 -10.99
C ASP A 166 -1.47 23.66 -10.52
N ARG A 167 -2.21 23.65 -9.38
CA ARG A 167 -2.71 22.41 -8.75
C ARG A 167 -3.64 21.59 -9.62
N VAL A 168 -4.44 22.25 -10.45
CA VAL A 168 -5.38 21.59 -11.36
C VAL A 168 -4.62 20.86 -12.46
N GLU A 169 -3.64 21.54 -13.05
CA GLU A 169 -2.78 21.00 -14.11
C GLU A 169 -1.92 19.84 -13.59
N LEU A 170 -1.40 19.95 -12.36
CA LEU A 170 -0.65 18.88 -11.71
C LEU A 170 -1.53 17.66 -11.43
N LYS A 171 -2.76 17.88 -10.93
CA LYS A 171 -3.74 16.82 -10.72
C LYS A 171 -4.13 16.14 -12.03
N ASN A 172 -4.34 16.91 -13.10
CA ASN A 172 -4.62 16.38 -14.43
C ASN A 172 -3.45 15.53 -14.97
N ARG A 173 -2.22 15.99 -14.77
CA ARG A 173 -1.02 15.21 -15.10
C ARG A 173 -0.97 13.88 -14.33
N TYR A 174 -1.23 13.92 -13.03
CA TYR A 174 -1.35 12.71 -12.21
C TYR A 174 -2.46 11.78 -12.73
N MET A 175 -3.64 12.30 -13.05
CA MET A 175 -4.73 11.50 -13.60
C MET A 175 -4.37 10.82 -14.93
N ASN A 176 -3.58 11.48 -15.79
CA ASN A 176 -3.07 10.88 -17.02
C ASN A 176 -2.08 9.75 -16.70
N SER A 177 -1.20 9.90 -15.71
CA SER A 177 -0.29 8.83 -15.28
C SER A 177 -1.04 7.63 -14.66
N VAL A 178 -2.15 7.88 -13.96
CA VAL A 178 -3.04 6.82 -13.46
C VAL A 178 -3.69 6.04 -14.60
N LEU A 179 -4.10 6.70 -15.69
CA LEU A 179 -4.60 6.01 -16.88
C LEU A 179 -3.54 5.11 -17.50
N TYR A 180 -2.30 5.59 -17.59
CA TYR A 180 -1.19 4.79 -18.10
C TYR A 180 -0.86 3.61 -17.18
N CYS A 181 -0.83 3.81 -15.87
CA CYS A 181 -0.66 2.75 -14.89
C CYS A 181 -1.75 1.66 -15.03
N ASP A 182 -3.01 2.08 -15.20
CA ASP A 182 -4.13 1.17 -15.42
C ASP A 182 -3.99 0.36 -16.71
N HIS A 183 -3.45 0.96 -17.78
CA HIS A 183 -3.13 0.26 -19.03
C HIS A 183 -2.03 -0.79 -18.82
N LEU A 184 -0.93 -0.46 -18.16
CA LEU A 184 0.15 -1.39 -17.85
C LEU A 184 -0.34 -2.57 -17.01
N LEU A 185 -1.17 -2.32 -16.02
CA LEU A 185 -1.80 -3.35 -15.21
C LEU A 185 -2.71 -4.26 -16.02
N ASN A 186 -3.51 -3.68 -16.95
CA ASN A 186 -4.35 -4.46 -17.86
C ASN A 186 -3.52 -5.44 -18.71
N ASP A 187 -2.35 -5.02 -19.18
CA ASP A 187 -1.47 -5.90 -19.97
C ASP A 187 -0.97 -7.10 -19.14
N ILE A 188 -0.61 -6.87 -17.87
CA ILE A 188 -0.24 -7.93 -16.93
C ILE A 188 -1.41 -8.89 -16.70
N LEU A 189 -2.61 -8.38 -16.42
CA LEU A 189 -3.79 -9.20 -16.17
C LEU A 189 -4.20 -10.01 -17.40
N LYS A 190 -4.11 -9.43 -18.59
CA LYS A 190 -4.31 -10.16 -19.86
C LYS A 190 -3.27 -11.25 -20.06
N ALA A 191 -2.01 -11.01 -19.70
CA ALA A 191 -0.98 -12.04 -19.80
C ALA A 191 -1.26 -13.22 -18.84
N LEU A 192 -1.72 -12.96 -17.61
CA LEU A 192 -2.16 -14.00 -16.68
C LEU A 192 -3.36 -14.78 -17.23
N GLU A 193 -4.32 -14.10 -17.85
CA GLU A 193 -5.50 -14.73 -18.47
C GLU A 193 -5.10 -15.59 -19.68
N ASN A 194 -4.34 -15.03 -20.62
CA ASN A 194 -3.92 -15.71 -21.86
C ASN A 194 -3.02 -16.91 -21.61
N THR A 195 -2.26 -16.92 -20.50
CA THR A 195 -1.45 -18.08 -20.09
C THR A 195 -2.25 -19.09 -19.25
N GLY A 196 -3.53 -18.83 -18.98
CA GLY A 196 -4.39 -19.65 -18.13
C GLY A 196 -4.03 -19.60 -16.65
N ARG A 197 -3.07 -18.74 -16.23
CA ARG A 197 -2.57 -18.66 -14.85
C ARG A 197 -3.56 -17.94 -13.93
N LEU A 198 -4.37 -17.03 -14.45
CA LEU A 198 -5.31 -16.26 -13.64
C LEU A 198 -6.27 -17.15 -12.84
N ARG A 199 -6.61 -18.34 -13.35
CA ARG A 199 -7.45 -19.32 -12.65
C ARG A 199 -6.83 -19.92 -11.38
N ASN A 200 -5.52 -19.75 -11.18
CA ASN A 200 -4.76 -20.24 -10.02
C ASN A 200 -3.84 -19.15 -9.47
N THR A 201 -4.29 -17.91 -9.48
CA THR A 201 -3.52 -16.76 -9.02
C THR A 201 -4.38 -15.89 -8.12
N ILE A 202 -3.88 -15.57 -6.93
CA ILE A 202 -4.38 -14.48 -6.10
C ILE A 202 -3.74 -13.20 -6.62
N VAL A 203 -4.55 -12.20 -6.95
CA VAL A 203 -4.08 -10.89 -7.37
C VAL A 203 -4.53 -9.84 -6.36
N VAL A 204 -3.58 -9.16 -5.75
CA VAL A 204 -3.82 -8.00 -4.88
C VAL A 204 -3.36 -6.75 -5.63
N ILE A 205 -4.24 -5.77 -5.76
CA ILE A 205 -3.96 -4.49 -6.41
C ILE A 205 -4.27 -3.39 -5.42
N THR A 206 -3.27 -2.58 -5.08
CA THR A 206 -3.44 -1.44 -4.18
C THR A 206 -2.47 -0.31 -4.54
N GLY A 207 -2.79 0.93 -4.13
CA GLY A 207 -1.78 1.96 -3.98
C GLY A 207 -0.99 1.72 -2.69
N ASP A 208 0.28 2.07 -2.68
CA ASP A 208 1.06 2.06 -1.44
C ASP A 208 0.58 3.17 -0.49
N HIS A 209 0.27 4.33 -1.00
CA HIS A 209 -0.39 5.46 -0.32
C HIS A 209 -1.15 6.30 -1.35
N GLY A 210 -1.78 7.37 -0.92
CA GLY A 210 -2.42 8.34 -1.79
C GLY A 210 -1.52 9.55 -2.08
N GLU A 211 -2.06 10.49 -2.86
CA GLU A 211 -1.36 11.70 -3.32
C GLU A 211 -2.29 12.90 -3.21
N GLU A 212 -1.87 13.93 -2.49
CA GLU A 212 -2.67 15.12 -2.18
C GLU A 212 -2.31 16.28 -3.12
N PHE A 213 -3.32 17.02 -3.57
CA PHE A 213 -3.21 18.20 -4.43
C PHE A 213 -3.85 19.41 -3.74
N TRP A 214 -3.43 19.72 -2.52
CA TRP A 214 -3.89 20.77 -1.61
C TRP A 214 -5.33 20.61 -1.10
N GLU A 215 -5.94 19.43 -1.17
CA GLU A 215 -7.27 19.19 -0.59
C GLU A 215 -7.29 19.44 0.93
N HIS A 216 -6.20 19.10 1.63
CA HIS A 216 -5.98 19.40 3.05
C HIS A 216 -4.78 20.34 3.28
N GLY A 217 -4.40 21.13 2.26
CA GLY A 217 -3.37 22.14 2.37
C GLY A 217 -1.94 21.70 2.06
N SER A 218 -1.73 20.46 1.62
CA SER A 218 -0.41 19.91 1.27
C SER A 218 -0.37 19.43 -0.17
N PHE A 219 0.84 19.26 -0.72
CA PHE A 219 1.06 18.67 -2.02
C PHE A 219 1.94 17.43 -1.91
N GLY A 220 1.51 16.34 -2.55
CA GLY A 220 2.19 15.06 -2.49
C GLY A 220 1.71 14.20 -1.32
N HIS A 221 2.62 13.48 -0.71
CA HIS A 221 2.37 12.59 0.43
C HIS A 221 3.37 12.87 1.56
N THR A 222 3.32 12.14 2.68
CA THR A 222 4.15 12.29 3.88
C THR A 222 3.76 13.45 4.82
N TRP A 223 2.70 14.18 4.53
CA TRP A 223 2.35 15.39 5.26
C TRP A 223 1.24 15.20 6.29
N GLY A 224 0.34 14.26 6.08
CA GLY A 224 -0.82 14.04 6.93
C GLY A 224 -1.37 12.62 6.89
N LEU A 225 -2.24 12.31 7.85
CA LEU A 225 -2.99 11.06 7.92
C LEU A 225 -4.46 11.27 7.52
N ASN A 226 -4.71 12.22 6.59
CA ASN A 226 -6.01 12.39 5.97
C ASN A 226 -6.30 11.23 4.98
N ASN A 227 -7.57 11.00 4.67
CA ASN A 227 -8.00 9.88 3.83
C ASN A 227 -7.40 9.91 2.41
N ILE A 228 -7.10 11.11 1.89
CA ILE A 228 -6.47 11.24 0.57
C ILE A 228 -5.09 10.61 0.56
N GLN A 229 -4.32 10.75 1.65
CA GLN A 229 -2.98 10.18 1.76
C GLN A 229 -2.96 8.73 2.27
N VAL A 230 -3.94 8.30 3.11
CA VAL A 230 -3.86 6.99 3.77
C VAL A 230 -4.94 5.99 3.36
N GLN A 231 -5.87 6.35 2.47
CA GLN A 231 -6.93 5.46 2.00
C GLN A 231 -6.78 5.16 0.50
N PRO A 232 -5.77 4.38 0.08
CA PRO A 232 -5.61 4.00 -1.31
C PRO A 232 -6.71 3.05 -1.76
N ALA A 233 -6.98 3.03 -3.06
CA ALA A 233 -7.83 1.99 -3.63
C ALA A 233 -7.17 0.62 -3.44
N ALA A 234 -7.94 -0.38 -3.00
CA ALA A 234 -7.46 -1.74 -2.86
C ALA A 234 -8.50 -2.75 -3.33
N MET A 235 -8.02 -3.82 -3.95
CA MET A 235 -8.85 -4.89 -4.44
C MET A 235 -8.10 -6.23 -4.40
N ILE A 236 -8.84 -7.30 -4.15
CA ILE A 236 -8.33 -8.67 -4.17
C ILE A 236 -9.17 -9.48 -5.16
N PHE A 237 -8.50 -10.23 -5.99
CA PHE A 237 -9.06 -11.27 -6.83
C PHE A 237 -8.53 -12.62 -6.37
N TYR A 238 -9.42 -13.58 -6.25
CA TYR A 238 -9.09 -14.99 -6.06
C TYR A 238 -10.19 -15.86 -6.69
N PRO A 239 -9.85 -16.85 -7.52
CA PRO A 239 -10.86 -17.74 -8.10
C PRO A 239 -11.62 -18.49 -7.01
N GLY A 240 -12.91 -18.27 -6.88
CA GLY A 240 -13.75 -18.90 -5.85
C GLY A 240 -14.10 -18.00 -4.66
N ILE A 241 -13.48 -16.86 -4.46
CA ILE A 241 -13.98 -15.87 -3.50
C ILE A 241 -15.23 -15.18 -4.05
N LYS A 242 -16.24 -15.09 -3.17
CA LYS A 242 -17.41 -14.25 -3.41
C LYS A 242 -17.21 -12.91 -2.65
N SER A 243 -17.63 -11.80 -3.24
CA SER A 243 -17.57 -10.48 -2.60
C SER A 243 -18.27 -10.41 -1.24
N SER A 244 -19.32 -11.23 -1.05
CA SER A 244 -20.02 -11.39 0.23
C SER A 244 -19.19 -12.08 1.32
N SER A 245 -18.02 -12.63 1.00
CA SER A 245 -17.16 -13.32 1.97
C SER A 245 -16.37 -12.35 2.87
N ILE A 246 -16.17 -11.10 2.43
CA ILE A 246 -15.45 -10.11 3.24
C ILE A 246 -16.44 -9.23 3.98
N LYS A 247 -16.44 -9.37 5.30
CA LYS A 247 -17.32 -8.64 6.21
C LYS A 247 -16.66 -7.41 6.84
N TYR A 248 -15.33 -7.36 6.86
CA TYR A 248 -14.60 -6.24 7.43
C TYR A 248 -14.89 -4.93 6.69
N ARG A 249 -15.22 -3.91 7.46
CA ARG A 249 -15.39 -2.54 6.96
C ARG A 249 -14.04 -1.83 6.84
N TYR A 250 -13.16 -2.05 7.83
CA TYR A 250 -11.82 -1.45 7.89
C TYR A 250 -10.77 -2.52 7.65
N THR A 251 -9.94 -2.30 6.65
CA THR A 251 -8.84 -3.19 6.26
C THR A 251 -7.56 -2.41 6.11
N SER A 252 -6.42 -3.06 6.17
CA SER A 252 -5.12 -2.40 5.97
C SER A 252 -4.11 -3.29 5.24
N HIS A 253 -3.01 -2.71 4.81
CA HIS A 253 -1.93 -3.41 4.12
C HIS A 253 -1.40 -4.63 4.87
N GLN A 254 -1.32 -4.56 6.20
CA GLN A 254 -0.86 -5.67 7.04
C GLN A 254 -1.78 -6.90 7.01
N ASP A 255 -3.00 -6.76 6.49
CA ASP A 255 -3.99 -7.83 6.40
C ASP A 255 -3.80 -8.74 5.16
N PHE A 256 -2.96 -8.33 4.20
CA PHE A 256 -2.80 -9.08 2.94
C PHE A 256 -2.15 -10.44 3.15
N PHE A 257 -0.99 -10.52 3.84
CA PHE A 257 -0.33 -11.81 4.04
C PHE A 257 -1.14 -12.80 4.88
N PRO A 258 -1.74 -12.44 6.04
CA PRO A 258 -2.65 -13.32 6.74
C PRO A 258 -3.76 -13.88 5.85
N THR A 259 -4.37 -13.01 5.04
CA THR A 259 -5.42 -13.41 4.08
C THR A 259 -4.90 -14.38 3.02
N VAL A 260 -3.73 -14.07 2.44
CA VAL A 260 -3.10 -14.94 1.43
C VAL A 260 -2.73 -16.29 2.03
N PHE A 261 -2.19 -16.35 3.24
CA PHE A 261 -1.82 -17.61 3.89
C PHE A 261 -3.02 -18.52 4.10
N ASP A 262 -4.13 -17.97 4.57
CA ASP A 262 -5.36 -18.74 4.73
C ASP A 262 -5.92 -19.21 3.38
N LEU A 263 -5.88 -18.34 2.35
CA LEU A 263 -6.38 -18.67 1.00
C LEU A 263 -5.59 -19.79 0.32
N ILE A 264 -4.29 -19.88 0.55
CA ILE A 264 -3.43 -20.92 -0.05
C ILE A 264 -3.16 -22.10 0.89
N GLY A 265 -3.78 -22.10 2.09
CA GLY A 265 -3.69 -23.21 3.04
C GLY A 265 -2.32 -23.38 3.70
N ILE A 266 -1.60 -22.30 3.96
CA ILE A 266 -0.35 -22.35 4.72
C ILE A 266 -0.65 -22.61 6.18
N SER A 267 -0.14 -23.71 6.73
CA SER A 267 -0.37 -24.14 8.11
C SER A 267 0.43 -23.37 9.17
N ALA A 268 1.27 -22.41 8.78
CA ALA A 268 2.01 -21.59 9.73
C ALA A 268 1.04 -20.72 10.56
N ASP A 269 1.24 -20.71 11.87
CA ASP A 269 0.49 -19.81 12.76
C ASP A 269 0.98 -18.36 12.57
N TRP A 270 0.46 -17.71 11.53
CA TRP A 270 0.84 -16.35 11.16
C TRP A 270 0.56 -15.32 12.25
N ARG A 271 -0.34 -15.61 13.21
CA ARG A 271 -0.63 -14.74 14.37
C ARG A 271 0.57 -14.53 15.28
N LYS A 272 1.58 -15.40 15.18
CA LYS A 272 2.83 -15.28 15.96
C LYS A 272 3.83 -14.27 15.41
N PHE A 273 3.70 -13.88 14.14
CA PHE A 273 4.69 -13.01 13.48
C PHE A 273 4.08 -11.92 12.61
N THR A 274 2.75 -11.77 12.62
CA THR A 274 2.04 -10.65 11.99
C THR A 274 1.09 -10.00 12.96
N THR A 275 0.75 -8.75 12.73
CA THR A 275 -0.30 -8.01 13.45
C THR A 275 -1.55 -7.80 12.60
N GLY A 276 -1.54 -8.27 11.36
CA GLY A 276 -2.69 -8.25 10.46
C GLY A 276 -3.76 -9.25 10.86
N LYS A 277 -4.88 -9.20 10.18
CA LYS A 277 -5.99 -10.16 10.27
C LYS A 277 -6.24 -10.80 8.91
N SER A 278 -6.77 -12.01 8.92
CA SER A 278 -7.29 -12.62 7.69
C SER A 278 -8.64 -12.01 7.34
N LEU A 279 -8.80 -11.56 6.10
CA LEU A 279 -10.04 -10.93 5.65
C LEU A 279 -11.17 -11.94 5.39
N ILE A 280 -10.87 -13.23 5.37
CA ILE A 280 -11.86 -14.31 5.19
C ILE A 280 -12.35 -14.90 6.52
N ASP A 281 -11.66 -14.62 7.62
CA ASP A 281 -12.03 -15.03 8.97
C ASP A 281 -12.45 -13.78 9.77
N TYR A 282 -13.77 -13.54 9.88
CA TYR A 282 -14.29 -12.32 10.45
C TYR A 282 -14.35 -12.33 11.96
N ASP A 283 -13.61 -11.45 12.57
CA ASP A 283 -13.66 -11.09 13.99
C ASP A 283 -14.05 -9.61 14.14
N PRO A 284 -15.22 -9.29 14.73
CA PRO A 284 -15.68 -7.91 14.87
C PRO A 284 -14.77 -7.05 15.76
N ASP A 285 -13.99 -7.66 16.66
CA ASP A 285 -13.06 -6.94 17.51
C ASP A 285 -11.79 -6.51 16.77
N LEU A 286 -11.53 -7.09 15.60
CA LEU A 286 -10.46 -6.72 14.70
C LEU A 286 -10.90 -5.78 13.57
N ASP A 287 -12.15 -5.30 13.54
CA ASP A 287 -12.63 -4.40 12.47
C ASP A 287 -12.14 -2.95 12.65
N PHE A 288 -10.84 -2.78 12.60
CA PHE A 288 -10.15 -1.51 12.60
C PHE A 288 -8.86 -1.57 11.77
N ALA A 289 -8.30 -0.40 11.45
CA ALA A 289 -7.03 -0.24 10.74
C ALA A 289 -6.10 0.72 11.48
N ILE A 290 -4.79 0.62 11.24
CA ILE A 290 -3.77 1.49 11.82
C ILE A 290 -2.88 2.02 10.71
N SER A 291 -2.57 3.32 10.76
CA SER A 291 -1.64 3.98 9.85
C SER A 291 -0.63 4.83 10.61
N SER A 292 0.51 5.14 9.99
CA SER A 292 1.54 5.99 10.58
C SER A 292 1.98 7.11 9.65
N LEU A 293 2.50 8.16 10.25
CA LEU A 293 3.13 9.28 9.59
C LEU A 293 4.64 9.15 9.66
N GLY A 294 5.31 9.31 8.51
CA GLY A 294 6.73 9.66 8.50
C GLY A 294 7.75 8.57 8.80
N ILE A 295 7.40 7.28 8.66
CA ILE A 295 8.41 6.20 8.77
C ILE A 295 9.52 6.44 7.71
N LEU A 296 10.78 6.40 8.17
CA LEU A 296 11.98 6.64 7.34
C LEU A 296 12.06 8.02 6.65
N CYS A 297 11.20 8.96 6.97
CA CYS A 297 11.37 10.33 6.52
C CYS A 297 12.25 11.10 7.51
N SER A 298 13.19 11.89 7.01
CA SER A 298 14.05 12.80 7.80
C SER A 298 13.27 13.89 8.55
N PHE A 299 11.97 13.96 8.35
CA PHE A 299 11.07 14.83 9.08
C PHE A 299 10.68 14.14 10.38
N LYS A 300 11.16 14.67 11.52
CA LYS A 300 10.87 14.24 12.91
C LYS A 300 9.36 14.37 13.27
N ARG A 301 8.47 13.85 12.45
CA ARG A 301 7.03 13.85 12.68
C ARG A 301 6.56 12.41 12.87
N ASN A 302 6.45 12.01 14.11
CA ASN A 302 5.81 10.74 14.46
C ASN A 302 4.32 11.01 14.68
N GLY A 303 3.48 10.18 14.10
CA GLY A 303 2.04 10.24 14.28
C GLY A 303 1.40 8.92 13.88
N TYR A 304 0.30 8.58 14.51
CA TYR A 304 -0.45 7.37 14.25
C TYR A 304 -1.94 7.69 14.16
N ALA A 305 -2.65 6.92 13.37
CA ALA A 305 -4.09 6.98 13.28
C ALA A 305 -4.68 5.59 13.46
N ILE A 306 -5.74 5.49 14.25
CA ILE A 306 -6.59 4.29 14.38
C ILE A 306 -7.93 4.62 13.75
N MET A 307 -8.34 3.84 12.77
CA MET A 307 -9.60 3.98 12.03
C MET A 307 -10.51 2.81 12.36
N GLY A 308 -11.73 3.09 12.81
CA GLY A 308 -12.74 2.08 13.16
C GLY A 308 -14.01 2.71 13.71
N ASP A 309 -15.10 1.94 13.76
CA ASP A 309 -16.40 2.34 14.33
C ASP A 309 -16.96 3.69 13.84
N GLY A 310 -16.54 4.16 12.65
CA GLY A 310 -16.98 5.44 12.08
C GLY A 310 -16.05 6.61 12.39
N TYR A 311 -14.94 6.38 13.08
CA TYR A 311 -14.01 7.41 13.53
C TYR A 311 -12.57 7.15 13.11
N LYS A 312 -11.78 8.22 13.08
CA LYS A 312 -10.33 8.21 12.98
C LYS A 312 -9.77 8.98 14.19
N ILE A 313 -8.99 8.29 15.02
CA ILE A 313 -8.30 8.88 16.17
C ILE A 313 -6.85 9.08 15.77
N LEU A 314 -6.41 10.32 15.76
CA LEU A 314 -5.08 10.74 15.31
C LEU A 314 -4.25 11.14 16.53
N PHE A 315 -3.12 10.45 16.72
CA PHE A 315 -2.15 10.72 17.77
C PHE A 315 -0.93 11.42 17.20
N ARG A 316 -0.43 12.41 17.92
CA ARG A 316 0.87 13.05 17.66
C ARG A 316 1.90 12.45 18.60
N ASN A 317 3.06 12.08 18.09
CA ASN A 317 4.24 11.55 18.76
C ASN A 317 4.19 10.08 19.18
N ASN A 318 3.24 9.61 19.95
CA ASN A 318 3.06 8.22 20.36
C ASN A 318 1.56 7.90 20.55
N MET A 319 1.24 6.66 20.84
CA MET A 319 -0.16 6.24 21.10
C MET A 319 -0.49 6.23 22.61
N ASP A 320 0.22 6.99 23.42
CA ASP A 320 -0.10 7.15 24.83
C ASP A 320 -1.16 8.26 25.00
N LEU A 321 -2.36 7.88 25.38
CA LEU A 321 -3.48 8.78 25.60
C LEU A 321 -3.26 9.81 26.71
N ASN A 322 -2.38 9.50 27.67
CA ASN A 322 -2.12 10.39 28.80
C ASN A 322 -1.12 11.50 28.46
N THR A 323 -0.25 11.26 27.50
CA THR A 323 0.87 12.15 27.20
C THR A 323 0.88 12.69 25.77
N SER A 324 0.13 12.08 24.84
CA SER A 324 0.11 12.48 23.43
C SER A 324 -1.13 13.30 23.11
N PRO A 325 -0.98 14.49 22.50
CA PRO A 325 -2.12 15.21 21.92
C PRO A 325 -2.81 14.32 20.89
N TYR A 326 -4.12 14.26 20.95
CA TYR A 326 -4.92 13.53 19.98
C TYR A 326 -6.02 14.42 19.39
N ALA A 327 -6.50 14.07 18.22
CA ALA A 327 -7.64 14.67 17.58
C ALA A 327 -8.52 13.56 16.98
N ILE A 328 -9.82 13.80 16.92
CA ILE A 328 -10.78 12.81 16.42
C ILE A 328 -11.52 13.38 15.23
N TYR A 329 -11.66 12.56 14.20
CA TYR A 329 -12.31 12.85 12.95
C TYR A 329 -13.35 11.77 12.67
N ASP A 330 -14.36 12.11 11.88
CA ASP A 330 -15.25 11.12 11.30
C ASP A 330 -14.60 10.39 10.10
N ASP A 331 -15.33 9.47 9.51
CA ASP A 331 -14.89 8.72 8.32
C ASP A 331 -14.64 9.60 7.06
N ASN A 332 -15.02 10.88 7.08
CA ASN A 332 -14.85 11.83 5.98
C ASN A 332 -13.79 12.90 6.27
N ASP A 333 -12.96 12.69 7.29
CA ASP A 333 -11.94 13.65 7.75
C ASP A 333 -12.49 14.96 8.33
N MET A 334 -13.77 14.99 8.77
CA MET A 334 -14.31 16.13 9.49
C MET A 334 -14.02 15.98 10.98
N GLN A 335 -13.38 17.00 11.58
CA GLN A 335 -13.08 17.00 13.01
C GLN A 335 -14.40 16.97 13.80
N VAL A 336 -14.42 16.16 14.86
CA VAL A 336 -15.60 15.93 15.68
C VAL A 336 -15.33 16.48 17.08
N ASP A 337 -16.08 17.52 17.47
CA ASP A 337 -15.92 18.19 18.75
C ASP A 337 -16.79 17.57 19.86
N ASN A 338 -17.93 16.99 19.52
CA ASN A 338 -18.85 16.30 20.43
C ASN A 338 -18.95 14.83 20.06
N ILE A 339 -18.15 14.00 20.74
CA ILE A 339 -18.09 12.58 20.47
C ILE A 339 -19.06 11.82 21.37
N ASP A 340 -19.65 10.79 20.78
CA ASP A 340 -19.98 9.61 21.54
C ASP A 340 -18.66 9.02 22.09
N THR A 341 -18.25 9.56 23.25
CA THR A 341 -17.01 9.21 23.96
C THR A 341 -16.90 7.70 24.13
N TYR A 342 -18.03 7.01 24.26
CA TYR A 342 -18.08 5.57 24.38
C TYR A 342 -17.55 4.85 23.13
N ARG A 343 -17.91 5.30 21.92
CA ARG A 343 -17.42 4.66 20.68
C ARG A 343 -15.92 4.88 20.46
N ALA A 344 -15.43 6.07 20.72
CA ALA A 344 -14.00 6.34 20.59
C ALA A 344 -13.17 5.53 21.61
N VAL A 345 -13.62 5.50 22.89
CA VAL A 345 -13.00 4.66 23.93
C VAL A 345 -13.06 3.17 23.54
N ARG A 346 -14.20 2.69 23.06
CA ARG A 346 -14.33 1.31 22.59
C ARG A 346 -13.36 0.97 21.46
N LEU A 347 -13.17 1.86 20.49
CA LEU A 347 -12.19 1.66 19.41
C LEU A 347 -10.77 1.57 19.97
N LEU A 348 -10.42 2.42 20.92
CA LEU A 348 -9.11 2.39 21.58
C LEU A 348 -8.90 1.11 22.38
N MET A 349 -9.92 0.66 23.12
CA MET A 349 -9.88 -0.61 23.87
C MET A 349 -9.69 -1.80 22.91
N LYS A 350 -10.48 -1.87 21.84
CA LYS A 350 -10.31 -2.90 20.81
C LYS A 350 -8.88 -2.91 20.24
N ALA A 351 -8.34 -1.74 19.93
CA ALA A 351 -6.97 -1.63 19.43
C ALA A 351 -5.95 -2.05 20.47
N ALA A 352 -6.12 -1.66 21.75
CA ALA A 352 -5.22 -2.00 22.84
C ALA A 352 -5.26 -3.47 23.24
N ASP A 353 -6.45 -4.07 23.30
CA ASP A 353 -6.64 -5.47 23.66
C ASP A 353 -6.24 -6.42 22.52
N SER A 354 -6.27 -5.93 21.31
CA SER A 354 -5.85 -6.72 20.15
C SER A 354 -4.34 -6.95 20.18
N LYS A 355 -3.92 -8.18 19.87
CA LYS A 355 -2.50 -8.51 19.64
C LYS A 355 -1.86 -7.69 18.51
N ARG A 356 -2.65 -6.88 17.80
CA ARG A 356 -2.19 -6.00 16.72
C ARG A 356 -1.29 -4.86 17.22
N LEU A 357 -1.49 -4.41 18.47
CA LEU A 357 -0.61 -3.41 19.12
C LEU A 357 0.56 -4.05 19.86
N SER A 358 0.47 -5.33 20.24
CA SER A 358 1.55 -6.02 20.97
C SER A 358 1.57 -7.52 20.65
N PRO A 359 2.12 -7.95 19.48
CA PRO A 359 2.18 -9.36 19.11
C PRO A 359 3.15 -10.18 19.95
N PHE A 360 3.99 -9.51 20.76
CA PHE A 360 5.07 -10.13 21.56
C PHE A 360 4.72 -10.21 23.06
N ARG A 361 3.46 -10.12 23.43
CA ARG A 361 2.99 -10.42 24.78
C ARG A 361 2.83 -11.91 25.00
#